data_e0048cbe4099225bf03b77f9fb40e792
#
_entry.id   e0048cbe4099225bf03b77f9fb40e792
#
_cell.length_a   1.000
_cell.length_b   1.000
_cell.length_c   1.000
_cell.angle_alpha   90.00
_cell.angle_beta   90.00
_cell.angle_gamma   90.00
#
_symmetry.space_group_name_H-M   'P 1'
#
loop_
_entity.id
_entity.type
_entity.pdbx_description
1 polymer ?
#
loop_
_entity_poly.entity_id
_entity_poly.type
_entity_poly.pdbx_seq_one_letter_code
_entity_poly.pdbx_strand_id
1 'polypeptide(L)'
;MAEVFEVAGGELTVEGVSATALAERFGTPLFVTSERRLRENLRRFTGAFVSRYAGEVLVCVGMKANLGLAVRRVVVEEGGGGDAFGLGELTVALRAGTDPAKIVMNGPNKSDEVLRAAVASAITVNVDNLDELETLRRVASQVGTAARVALRIRLPLEELAGRRYVDPRYGPPGIDVVGWERAFKFGMEPASFFAAVERAVAADEVDLIGVAYHGGIPRRAGYHVEEVEDLMAHVVEARDRTGWAPETVNLGGGFVPPRRGVTPAPPSLQRYAEEITAALTTACDEADLALPSLVLEPGRYCWEDAVVWLTRVGNTKRDESLAHKTWVYVDGSINDMADPFDPNDRRREIIVANDPAREVAGPVDVCGPLCNAADVLAAARPLPPLSTGDLLAFLDMGAYNESFANQSNATPRSASVLVSEGRAEVVRRRETIEDLLARDTLASWLA
;
A
#
# COMPACT_ATOMS: atom_id res chain seq x y z
N MET A 1 1.64 24.50 -1.75
CA MET A 1 0.77 23.58 -0.98
C MET A 1 1.00 23.90 0.49
N ALA A 2 -0.04 24.10 1.28
CA ALA A 2 0.13 24.27 2.72
C ALA A 2 0.78 23.00 3.27
N GLU A 3 1.89 23.13 3.96
CA GLU A 3 2.54 22.01 4.60
C GLU A 3 1.61 21.54 5.74
N VAL A 4 1.33 20.26 5.79
CA VAL A 4 0.45 19.66 6.81
C VAL A 4 1.23 19.44 8.11
N PHE A 5 2.53 19.22 7.97
CA PHE A 5 3.49 19.15 9.05
C PHE A 5 4.25 20.49 9.06
N GLU A 6 3.90 21.35 9.97
CA GLU A 6 4.42 22.73 10.06
C GLU A 6 5.16 22.93 11.37
N VAL A 7 6.11 23.85 11.35
CA VAL A 7 6.74 24.33 12.60
C VAL A 7 6.00 25.58 13.05
N ALA A 8 5.31 25.50 14.16
CA ALA A 8 4.60 26.61 14.76
C ALA A 8 4.88 26.68 16.27
N GLY A 9 5.11 27.89 16.80
CA GLY A 9 5.41 28.06 18.22
C GLY A 9 6.72 27.38 18.67
N GLY A 10 7.64 27.07 17.74
CA GLY A 10 8.91 26.40 18.05
C GLY A 10 8.83 24.87 18.12
N GLU A 11 7.71 24.26 17.76
CA GLU A 11 7.50 22.83 17.72
C GLU A 11 6.82 22.35 16.43
N LEU A 12 6.90 21.05 16.17
CA LEU A 12 6.18 20.42 15.05
C LEU A 12 4.69 20.36 15.35
N THR A 13 3.87 20.70 14.37
CA THR A 13 2.40 20.59 14.44
C THR A 13 1.88 19.73 13.28
N VAL A 14 0.77 19.05 13.53
CA VAL A 14 -0.01 18.31 12.53
C VAL A 14 -1.37 18.97 12.44
N GLU A 15 -1.68 19.62 11.31
CA GLU A 15 -2.90 20.42 11.13
C GLU A 15 -3.17 21.41 12.29
N GLY A 16 -2.12 22.05 12.78
CA GLY A 16 -2.20 23.01 13.89
C GLY A 16 -2.26 22.38 15.28
N VAL A 17 -2.26 21.04 15.41
CA VAL A 17 -2.16 20.36 16.72
C VAL A 17 -0.69 20.07 17.03
N SER A 18 -0.22 20.49 18.20
CA SER A 18 1.15 20.27 18.66
C SER A 18 1.48 18.78 18.74
N ALA A 19 2.61 18.35 18.16
CA ALA A 19 3.12 17.01 18.30
C ALA A 19 3.43 16.63 19.75
N THR A 20 3.90 17.60 20.54
CA THR A 20 4.14 17.44 21.98
C THR A 20 2.83 17.18 22.72
N ALA A 21 1.80 17.97 22.46
CA ALA A 21 0.48 17.78 23.07
C ALA A 21 -0.16 16.44 22.68
N LEU A 22 0.02 16.00 21.42
CA LEU A 22 -0.43 14.68 20.97
C LEU A 22 0.30 13.56 21.73
N ALA A 23 1.62 13.65 21.87
CA ALA A 23 2.43 12.68 22.60
C ALA A 23 2.11 12.64 24.10
N GLU A 24 1.81 13.79 24.71
CA GLU A 24 1.40 13.87 26.12
C GLU A 24 0.00 13.26 26.35
N ARG A 25 -0.94 13.56 25.44
CA ARG A 25 -2.33 13.10 25.57
C ARG A 25 -2.49 11.60 25.27
N PHE A 26 -1.80 11.09 24.28
CA PHE A 26 -2.05 9.73 23.77
C PHE A 26 -0.89 8.75 24.02
N GLY A 27 0.24 9.25 24.56
CA GLY A 27 1.47 8.49 24.75
C GLY A 27 2.21 8.21 23.46
N THR A 28 3.47 7.75 23.60
CA THR A 28 4.33 7.29 22.49
C THR A 28 4.64 5.80 22.65
N PRO A 29 5.03 5.06 21.60
CA PRO A 29 5.04 5.48 20.19
C PRO A 29 3.61 5.73 19.66
N LEU A 30 3.45 6.63 18.69
CA LEU A 30 2.14 7.08 18.23
C LEU A 30 2.14 7.35 16.73
N PHE A 31 1.23 6.71 15.99
CA PHE A 31 0.95 7.10 14.60
C PHE A 31 -0.04 8.28 14.58
N VAL A 32 0.28 9.32 13.85
CA VAL A 32 -0.56 10.51 13.70
C VAL A 32 -0.87 10.73 12.23
N THR A 33 -2.13 10.53 11.86
CA THR A 33 -2.62 10.71 10.50
C THR A 33 -3.23 12.10 10.32
N SER A 34 -2.79 12.84 9.31
CA SER A 34 -3.47 14.03 8.83
C SER A 34 -4.60 13.65 7.88
N GLU A 35 -5.83 13.96 8.26
CA GLU A 35 -7.01 13.75 7.40
C GLU A 35 -6.94 14.61 6.14
N ARG A 36 -6.56 15.88 6.29
CA ARG A 36 -6.41 16.83 5.18
C ARG A 36 -5.43 16.31 4.12
N ARG A 37 -4.24 15.85 4.53
CA ARG A 37 -3.24 15.31 3.60
C ARG A 37 -3.74 14.05 2.90
N LEU A 38 -4.39 13.15 3.63
CA LEU A 38 -4.98 11.95 3.04
C LEU A 38 -6.01 12.30 1.96
N ARG A 39 -6.93 13.23 2.25
CA ARG A 39 -7.92 13.71 1.28
C ARG A 39 -7.26 14.39 0.07
N GLU A 40 -6.26 15.23 0.30
CA GLU A 40 -5.49 15.87 -0.78
C GLU A 40 -4.82 14.86 -1.70
N ASN A 41 -4.21 13.81 -1.13
CA ASN A 41 -3.57 12.76 -1.92
C ASN A 41 -4.57 11.99 -2.78
N LEU A 42 -5.72 11.60 -2.21
CA LEU A 42 -6.79 10.92 -2.91
C LEU A 42 -7.34 11.77 -4.06
N ARG A 43 -7.69 13.02 -3.80
CA ARG A 43 -8.20 13.96 -4.81
C ARG A 43 -7.17 14.22 -5.91
N ARG A 44 -5.91 14.40 -5.54
CA ARG A 44 -4.81 14.62 -6.50
C ARG A 44 -4.60 13.40 -7.37
N PHE A 45 -4.59 12.20 -6.78
CA PHE A 45 -4.42 10.96 -7.52
C PHE A 45 -5.57 10.76 -8.51
N THR A 46 -6.81 10.76 -8.04
CA THR A 46 -8.01 10.59 -8.86
C THR A 46 -8.11 11.65 -9.96
N GLY A 47 -7.92 12.92 -9.59
CA GLY A 47 -8.02 14.04 -10.52
C GLY A 47 -6.98 14.02 -11.65
N ALA A 48 -5.78 13.47 -11.40
CA ALA A 48 -4.75 13.34 -12.42
C ALA A 48 -5.18 12.43 -13.58
N PHE A 49 -5.88 11.34 -13.28
CA PHE A 49 -6.37 10.37 -14.26
C PHE A 49 -7.71 10.83 -14.88
N VAL A 50 -8.67 11.22 -14.06
CA VAL A 50 -10.00 11.67 -14.53
C VAL A 50 -9.90 12.85 -15.51
N SER A 51 -8.94 13.75 -15.32
CA SER A 51 -8.75 14.90 -16.24
C SER A 51 -8.12 14.52 -17.58
N ARG A 52 -7.65 13.29 -17.77
CA ARG A 52 -6.92 12.84 -18.98
C ARG A 52 -7.55 11.67 -19.70
N TYR A 53 -8.42 10.93 -19.04
CA TYR A 53 -9.07 9.76 -19.59
C TYR A 53 -10.55 10.03 -19.85
N ALA A 54 -11.01 9.76 -21.08
CA ALA A 54 -12.40 9.97 -21.45
C ALA A 54 -13.36 8.86 -20.96
N GLY A 55 -12.82 7.68 -20.61
CA GLY A 55 -13.55 6.59 -19.98
C GLY A 55 -13.67 6.81 -18.46
N GLU A 56 -14.37 5.92 -17.78
CA GLU A 56 -14.48 5.93 -16.32
C GLU A 56 -13.15 5.59 -15.66
N VAL A 57 -12.85 6.21 -14.51
CA VAL A 57 -11.68 5.89 -13.67
C VAL A 57 -12.15 5.46 -12.29
N LEU A 58 -11.81 4.24 -11.92
CA LEU A 58 -12.05 3.67 -10.59
C LEU A 58 -10.75 3.53 -9.81
N VAL A 59 -10.65 4.19 -8.66
CA VAL A 59 -9.48 4.12 -7.78
C VAL A 59 -9.80 3.21 -6.59
N CYS A 60 -9.27 1.97 -6.62
CA CYS A 60 -9.39 0.97 -5.57
C CYS A 60 -8.16 1.02 -4.66
N VAL A 61 -8.19 1.85 -3.63
CA VAL A 61 -7.02 2.08 -2.76
C VAL A 61 -6.62 0.81 -2.00
N GLY A 62 -5.35 0.39 -2.13
CA GLY A 62 -4.82 -0.84 -1.54
C GLY A 62 -5.09 -0.96 -0.04
N MET A 63 -5.82 -2.02 0.37
CA MET A 63 -6.16 -2.26 1.78
C MET A 63 -4.92 -2.53 2.62
N LYS A 64 -3.98 -3.32 2.08
CA LYS A 64 -2.72 -3.70 2.74
C LYS A 64 -1.84 -2.50 3.15
N ALA A 65 -1.99 -1.36 2.47
CA ALA A 65 -1.18 -0.18 2.78
C ALA A 65 -1.57 0.47 4.11
N ASN A 66 -2.87 0.56 4.42
CA ASN A 66 -3.38 0.95 5.73
C ASN A 66 -4.80 0.39 5.95
N LEU A 67 -4.96 -0.40 7.01
CA LEU A 67 -6.20 -1.10 7.39
C LEU A 67 -7.04 -0.34 8.42
N GLY A 68 -6.67 0.86 8.82
CA GLY A 68 -7.38 1.63 9.83
C GLY A 68 -8.82 1.95 9.41
N LEU A 69 -9.82 1.52 10.18
CA LEU A 69 -11.23 1.67 9.82
C LEU A 69 -11.63 3.14 9.55
N ALA A 70 -11.19 4.06 10.41
CA ALA A 70 -11.49 5.49 10.26
C ALA A 70 -10.85 6.08 9.01
N VAL A 71 -9.58 5.77 8.74
CA VAL A 71 -8.89 6.29 7.55
C VAL A 71 -9.43 5.66 6.26
N ARG A 72 -9.92 4.40 6.32
CA ARG A 72 -10.66 3.79 5.20
C ARG A 72 -11.99 4.48 4.96
N ARG A 73 -12.67 4.97 6.02
CA ARG A 73 -13.87 5.80 5.86
C ARG A 73 -13.58 7.10 5.11
N VAL A 74 -12.44 7.74 5.35
CA VAL A 74 -12.00 8.92 4.57
C VAL A 74 -11.85 8.58 3.08
N VAL A 75 -11.29 7.40 2.74
CA VAL A 75 -11.20 6.93 1.35
C VAL A 75 -12.58 6.83 0.71
N VAL A 76 -13.56 6.26 1.42
CA VAL A 76 -14.95 6.14 0.94
C VAL A 76 -15.59 7.50 0.69
N GLU A 77 -15.40 8.46 1.59
CA GLU A 77 -15.93 9.82 1.47
C GLU A 77 -15.32 10.59 0.29
N GLU A 78 -14.09 10.27 -0.09
CA GLU A 78 -13.45 10.79 -1.31
C GLU A 78 -13.80 9.98 -2.57
N GLY A 79 -14.75 9.05 -2.48
CA GLY A 79 -15.26 8.27 -3.60
C GLY A 79 -14.38 7.06 -3.98
N GLY A 80 -13.31 6.79 -3.24
CA GLY A 80 -12.41 5.67 -3.49
C GLY A 80 -12.98 4.31 -3.10
N GLY A 81 -12.49 3.27 -3.76
CA GLY A 81 -12.78 1.86 -3.51
C GLY A 81 -11.72 1.15 -2.68
N GLY A 82 -11.67 -0.18 -2.78
CA GLY A 82 -10.71 -1.03 -2.05
C GLY A 82 -10.14 -2.15 -2.89
N ASP A 83 -8.82 -2.33 -2.84
CA ASP A 83 -8.12 -3.53 -3.30
C ASP A 83 -7.92 -4.46 -2.09
N ALA A 84 -8.65 -5.59 -2.03
CA ALA A 84 -8.66 -6.52 -0.92
C ALA A 84 -8.12 -7.90 -1.31
N PHE A 85 -7.44 -8.59 -0.37
CA PHE A 85 -6.81 -9.91 -0.60
C PHE A 85 -7.41 -11.05 0.22
N GLY A 86 -8.33 -10.76 1.10
CA GLY A 86 -8.93 -11.78 1.94
C GLY A 86 -10.10 -11.28 2.76
N LEU A 87 -10.70 -12.18 3.54
CA LEU A 87 -11.93 -11.88 4.30
C LEU A 87 -11.75 -10.73 5.28
N GLY A 88 -10.58 -10.62 5.94
CA GLY A 88 -10.29 -9.54 6.88
C GLY A 88 -10.33 -8.17 6.21
N GLU A 89 -9.62 -8.00 5.09
CA GLU A 89 -9.59 -6.75 4.34
C GLU A 89 -10.96 -6.43 3.73
N LEU A 90 -11.66 -7.42 3.18
CA LEU A 90 -13.02 -7.27 2.68
C LEU A 90 -13.96 -6.79 3.80
N THR A 91 -13.88 -7.40 4.99
CA THR A 91 -14.70 -7.01 6.15
C THR A 91 -14.43 -5.56 6.55
N VAL A 92 -13.18 -5.14 6.58
CA VAL A 92 -12.81 -3.74 6.89
C VAL A 92 -13.35 -2.79 5.83
N ALA A 93 -13.21 -3.12 4.54
CA ALA A 93 -13.73 -2.30 3.43
C ALA A 93 -15.25 -2.08 3.56
N LEU A 94 -16.01 -3.17 3.76
CA LEU A 94 -17.46 -3.11 3.90
C LEU A 94 -17.89 -2.35 5.18
N ARG A 95 -17.20 -2.56 6.31
CA ARG A 95 -17.47 -1.82 7.55
C ARG A 95 -17.15 -0.33 7.46
N ALA A 96 -16.16 0.05 6.64
CA ALA A 96 -15.88 1.44 6.33
C ALA A 96 -16.96 2.09 5.44
N GLY A 97 -17.85 1.27 4.85
CA GLY A 97 -18.92 1.70 3.97
C GLY A 97 -18.50 1.79 2.50
N THR A 98 -17.46 1.05 2.10
CA THR A 98 -17.07 0.97 0.68
C THR A 98 -18.19 0.32 -0.12
N ASP A 99 -18.57 0.95 -1.22
CA ASP A 99 -19.51 0.39 -2.18
C ASP A 99 -18.92 -0.93 -2.75
N PRO A 100 -19.63 -2.07 -2.65
CA PRO A 100 -19.15 -3.34 -3.20
C PRO A 100 -18.74 -3.26 -4.68
N ALA A 101 -19.41 -2.45 -5.49
CA ALA A 101 -19.08 -2.24 -6.89
C ALA A 101 -17.71 -1.57 -7.10
N LYS A 102 -17.16 -0.94 -6.04
CA LYS A 102 -15.83 -0.32 -6.02
C LYS A 102 -14.79 -1.16 -5.29
N ILE A 103 -15.05 -2.43 -5.04
CA ILE A 103 -14.09 -3.35 -4.44
C ILE A 103 -13.61 -4.32 -5.50
N VAL A 104 -12.29 -4.53 -5.54
CA VAL A 104 -11.66 -5.62 -6.28
C VAL A 104 -11.08 -6.64 -5.31
N MET A 105 -11.40 -7.92 -5.54
CA MET A 105 -10.89 -9.02 -4.72
C MET A 105 -9.71 -9.67 -5.42
N ASN A 106 -8.52 -9.39 -4.94
CA ASN A 106 -7.25 -9.94 -5.41
C ASN A 106 -6.81 -11.16 -4.58
N GLY A 107 -5.71 -11.78 -4.99
CA GLY A 107 -5.03 -12.85 -4.25
C GLY A 107 -4.97 -14.16 -5.05
N PRO A 108 -3.89 -14.94 -4.89
CA PRO A 108 -3.65 -16.15 -5.68
C PRO A 108 -4.32 -17.41 -5.09
N ASN A 109 -4.94 -17.31 -3.91
CA ASN A 109 -5.58 -18.42 -3.22
C ASN A 109 -6.73 -17.90 -2.35
N LYS A 110 -7.88 -17.62 -2.96
CA LYS A 110 -9.09 -17.19 -2.26
C LYS A 110 -9.87 -18.39 -1.76
N SER A 111 -10.25 -18.37 -0.48
CA SER A 111 -11.10 -19.44 0.07
C SER A 111 -12.53 -19.39 -0.49
N ASP A 112 -13.25 -20.51 -0.43
CA ASP A 112 -14.68 -20.57 -0.80
C ASP A 112 -15.52 -19.52 -0.06
N GLU A 113 -15.17 -19.22 1.20
CA GLU A 113 -15.84 -18.19 2.00
C GLU A 113 -15.65 -16.79 1.41
N VAL A 114 -14.42 -16.46 1.01
CA VAL A 114 -14.09 -15.18 0.36
C VAL A 114 -14.81 -15.08 -0.99
N LEU A 115 -14.72 -16.11 -1.82
CA LEU A 115 -15.39 -16.14 -3.12
C LEU A 115 -16.92 -16.01 -2.99
N ARG A 116 -17.51 -16.72 -2.02
CA ARG A 116 -18.95 -16.63 -1.73
C ARG A 116 -19.36 -15.21 -1.29
N ALA A 117 -18.58 -14.60 -0.42
CA ALA A 117 -18.84 -13.22 0.02
C ALA A 117 -18.71 -12.23 -1.15
N ALA A 118 -17.73 -12.39 -2.01
CA ALA A 118 -17.54 -11.55 -3.18
C ALA A 118 -18.70 -11.69 -4.18
N VAL A 119 -19.09 -12.92 -4.53
CA VAL A 119 -20.21 -13.19 -5.46
C VAL A 119 -21.52 -12.65 -4.90
N ALA A 120 -21.83 -12.94 -3.62
CA ALA A 120 -23.06 -12.48 -2.98
C ALA A 120 -23.17 -10.95 -2.88
N SER A 121 -22.05 -10.25 -2.93
CA SER A 121 -21.98 -8.78 -2.88
C SER A 121 -21.72 -8.13 -4.25
N ALA A 122 -21.70 -8.90 -5.33
CA ALA A 122 -21.37 -8.44 -6.68
C ALA A 122 -20.01 -7.71 -6.79
N ILE A 123 -19.03 -8.14 -5.98
CA ILE A 123 -17.66 -7.62 -5.97
C ILE A 123 -16.90 -8.25 -7.15
N THR A 124 -16.10 -7.46 -7.85
CA THR A 124 -15.25 -7.97 -8.92
C THR A 124 -14.11 -8.83 -8.36
N VAL A 125 -14.01 -10.07 -8.85
CA VAL A 125 -12.93 -11.01 -8.48
C VAL A 125 -11.86 -11.00 -9.58
N ASN A 126 -10.64 -10.59 -9.23
CA ASN A 126 -9.48 -10.75 -10.10
C ASN A 126 -8.99 -12.20 -9.98
N VAL A 127 -9.39 -13.05 -10.94
CA VAL A 127 -9.08 -14.48 -10.97
C VAL A 127 -7.61 -14.67 -11.35
N ASP A 128 -6.88 -15.40 -10.52
CA ASP A 128 -5.42 -15.54 -10.61
C ASP A 128 -4.95 -16.80 -11.36
N ASN A 129 -5.82 -17.82 -11.48
CA ASN A 129 -5.51 -19.09 -12.15
C ASN A 129 -6.77 -19.86 -12.58
N LEU A 130 -6.60 -20.90 -13.41
CA LEU A 130 -7.70 -21.70 -13.96
C LEU A 130 -8.49 -22.48 -12.89
N ASP A 131 -7.83 -23.01 -11.87
CA ASP A 131 -8.50 -23.78 -10.81
C ASP A 131 -9.40 -22.86 -9.96
N GLU A 132 -8.98 -21.62 -9.76
CA GLU A 132 -9.80 -20.60 -9.10
C GLU A 132 -11.03 -20.25 -9.93
N LEU A 133 -10.89 -20.14 -11.27
CA LEU A 133 -12.04 -19.92 -12.16
C LEU A 133 -13.09 -21.01 -12.00
N GLU A 134 -12.68 -22.28 -12.00
CA GLU A 134 -13.60 -23.41 -11.82
C GLU A 134 -14.23 -23.42 -10.42
N THR A 135 -13.44 -23.08 -9.39
CA THR A 135 -13.96 -22.93 -8.03
C THR A 135 -15.00 -21.83 -7.96
N LEU A 136 -14.73 -20.68 -8.59
CA LEU A 136 -15.62 -19.54 -8.61
C LEU A 136 -16.93 -19.86 -9.35
N ARG A 137 -16.88 -20.57 -10.47
CA ARG A 137 -18.08 -21.05 -11.20
C ARG A 137 -18.97 -21.90 -10.30
N ARG A 138 -18.36 -22.86 -9.59
CA ARG A 138 -19.07 -23.71 -8.63
C ARG A 138 -19.72 -22.87 -7.50
N VAL A 139 -19.00 -21.90 -6.98
CA VAL A 139 -19.51 -21.00 -5.93
C VAL A 139 -20.65 -20.13 -6.46
N ALA A 140 -20.50 -19.54 -7.65
CA ALA A 140 -21.51 -18.70 -8.29
C ALA A 140 -22.82 -19.48 -8.52
N SER A 141 -22.72 -20.72 -9.03
CA SER A 141 -23.85 -21.64 -9.17
C SER A 141 -24.56 -21.91 -7.83
N GLN A 142 -23.80 -22.09 -6.73
CA GLN A 142 -24.38 -22.29 -5.40
C GLN A 142 -25.04 -21.03 -4.82
N VAL A 143 -24.51 -19.85 -5.14
CA VAL A 143 -25.10 -18.56 -4.74
C VAL A 143 -26.31 -18.22 -5.61
N GLY A 144 -26.35 -18.69 -6.86
CA GLY A 144 -27.40 -18.39 -7.81
C GLY A 144 -27.26 -17.04 -8.51
N THR A 145 -26.03 -16.53 -8.60
CA THR A 145 -25.70 -15.25 -9.24
C THR A 145 -24.39 -15.39 -9.98
N ALA A 146 -24.30 -14.87 -11.21
CA ALA A 146 -23.06 -14.84 -11.97
C ALA A 146 -21.98 -14.03 -11.23
N ALA A 147 -20.76 -14.55 -11.21
CA ALA A 147 -19.61 -13.88 -10.60
C ALA A 147 -19.06 -12.82 -11.56
N ARG A 148 -18.87 -11.60 -11.09
CA ARG A 148 -18.15 -10.54 -11.84
C ARG A 148 -16.66 -10.81 -11.79
N VAL A 149 -16.03 -10.99 -12.94
CA VAL A 149 -14.66 -11.50 -13.07
C VAL A 149 -13.81 -10.58 -13.93
N ALA A 150 -12.60 -10.28 -13.45
CA ALA A 150 -11.48 -9.86 -14.27
C ALA A 150 -10.41 -10.94 -14.22
N LEU A 151 -9.83 -11.31 -15.36
CA LEU A 151 -8.78 -12.32 -15.42
C LEU A 151 -7.41 -11.65 -15.25
N ARG A 152 -6.63 -12.13 -14.29
CA ARG A 152 -5.30 -11.56 -14.02
C ARG A 152 -4.24 -12.25 -14.87
N ILE A 153 -3.64 -11.49 -15.77
CA ILE A 153 -2.53 -11.95 -16.60
C ILE A 153 -1.19 -11.59 -15.97
N ARG A 154 -0.20 -12.44 -16.18
CA ARG A 154 1.23 -12.17 -15.99
C ARG A 154 1.87 -12.08 -17.37
N LEU A 155 2.34 -10.89 -17.71
CA LEU A 155 3.00 -10.66 -19.00
C LEU A 155 4.33 -11.40 -19.10
N PRO A 156 4.77 -11.83 -20.31
CA PRO A 156 5.99 -12.60 -20.52
C PRO A 156 7.23 -11.88 -20.01
N LEU A 157 7.90 -12.46 -19.02
CA LEU A 157 9.02 -11.82 -18.32
C LEU A 157 10.31 -11.80 -19.17
N GLU A 158 10.50 -12.82 -20.02
CA GLU A 158 11.72 -12.94 -20.84
C GLU A 158 11.81 -11.84 -21.91
N GLU A 159 10.67 -11.45 -22.48
CA GLU A 159 10.59 -10.36 -23.44
C GLU A 159 10.69 -8.98 -22.77
N LEU A 160 10.22 -8.86 -21.53
CA LEU A 160 10.18 -7.63 -20.76
C LEU A 160 11.43 -7.43 -19.88
N ALA A 161 12.17 -8.49 -19.54
CA ALA A 161 13.32 -8.43 -18.62
C ALA A 161 14.41 -7.46 -19.08
N GLY A 162 14.61 -7.31 -20.39
CA GLY A 162 15.49 -6.30 -20.96
C GLY A 162 14.93 -4.86 -20.91
N ARG A 163 13.61 -4.71 -20.74
CA ARG A 163 12.89 -3.44 -20.76
C ARG A 163 12.51 -2.99 -19.33
N ARG A 164 12.30 -3.94 -18.39
CA ARG A 164 11.97 -3.66 -17.00
C ARG A 164 13.22 -3.40 -16.17
N TYR A 165 13.43 -2.16 -15.80
CA TYR A 165 14.35 -1.83 -14.72
C TYR A 165 13.58 -1.89 -13.39
N VAL A 166 13.59 -3.03 -12.74
CA VAL A 166 13.19 -3.14 -11.34
C VAL A 166 14.41 -2.77 -10.51
N ASP A 167 14.30 -1.74 -9.69
CA ASP A 167 15.37 -1.36 -8.78
C ASP A 167 15.63 -2.52 -7.80
N PRO A 168 16.84 -3.13 -7.76
CA PRO A 168 17.14 -4.26 -6.90
C PRO A 168 16.95 -3.98 -5.40
N ARG A 169 16.79 -2.71 -5.01
CA ARG A 169 16.45 -2.31 -3.64
C ARG A 169 15.03 -2.72 -3.21
N TYR A 170 14.16 -3.09 -4.15
CA TYR A 170 12.76 -3.47 -3.88
C TYR A 170 12.47 -4.96 -4.09
N GLY A 171 13.48 -5.74 -4.46
CA GLY A 171 13.40 -7.19 -4.48
C GLY A 171 13.79 -7.82 -3.14
N PRO A 172 13.43 -9.07 -2.88
CA PRO A 172 13.92 -9.81 -1.72
C PRO A 172 15.46 -9.82 -1.70
N PRO A 173 16.11 -9.68 -0.54
CA PRO A 173 17.58 -9.72 -0.45
C PRO A 173 18.15 -10.99 -1.08
N GLY A 174 19.15 -10.84 -1.96
CA GLY A 174 19.85 -11.96 -2.58
C GLY A 174 19.17 -12.58 -3.81
N ILE A 175 18.02 -12.03 -4.26
CA ILE A 175 17.40 -12.42 -5.52
C ILE A 175 17.70 -11.33 -6.56
N ASP A 176 18.28 -11.71 -7.69
CA ASP A 176 18.41 -10.80 -8.83
C ASP A 176 17.01 -10.47 -9.42
N VAL A 177 16.93 -9.39 -10.20
CA VAL A 177 15.66 -8.91 -10.75
C VAL A 177 14.95 -9.98 -11.59
N VAL A 178 15.69 -10.70 -12.40
CA VAL A 178 15.15 -11.80 -13.24
C VAL A 178 14.70 -12.95 -12.37
N GLY A 179 15.44 -13.30 -11.30
CA GLY A 179 15.05 -14.31 -10.34
C GLY A 179 13.81 -13.93 -9.55
N TRP A 180 13.67 -12.64 -9.17
CA TRP A 180 12.48 -12.15 -8.49
C TRP A 180 11.24 -12.17 -9.39
N GLU A 181 11.37 -11.77 -10.64
CA GLU A 181 10.29 -11.82 -11.61
C GLU A 181 9.86 -13.27 -11.89
N ARG A 182 10.80 -14.22 -11.99
CA ARG A 182 10.49 -15.66 -12.11
C ARG A 182 9.80 -16.21 -10.86
N ALA A 183 10.08 -15.66 -9.70
CA ALA A 183 9.43 -16.00 -8.44
C ALA A 183 8.08 -15.29 -8.24
N PHE A 184 7.66 -14.41 -9.16
CA PHE A 184 6.41 -13.67 -9.04
C PHE A 184 5.20 -14.62 -9.20
N LYS A 185 4.51 -14.83 -8.08
CA LYS A 185 3.50 -15.88 -7.93
C LYS A 185 2.11 -15.54 -8.48
N PHE A 186 1.89 -14.34 -8.98
CA PHE A 186 0.56 -13.84 -9.32
C PHE A 186 0.31 -13.84 -10.82
N GLY A 187 -0.96 -14.12 -11.18
CA GLY A 187 -1.47 -14.04 -12.54
C GLY A 187 -1.12 -15.23 -13.42
N MET A 188 -1.94 -15.44 -14.43
CA MET A 188 -1.82 -16.49 -15.43
C MET A 188 -0.77 -16.12 -16.48
N GLU A 189 0.01 -17.09 -16.92
CA GLU A 189 0.81 -16.93 -18.14
C GLU A 189 -0.13 -16.88 -19.37
N PRO A 190 0.32 -16.36 -20.55
CA PRO A 190 -0.57 -16.10 -21.67
C PRO A 190 -1.41 -17.27 -22.13
N ALA A 191 -0.88 -18.51 -22.21
CA ALA A 191 -1.65 -19.66 -22.68
C ALA A 191 -2.79 -20.01 -21.70
N SER A 192 -2.53 -19.97 -20.38
CA SER A 192 -3.57 -20.15 -19.35
C SER A 192 -4.56 -19.00 -19.34
N PHE A 193 -4.12 -17.76 -19.59
CA PHE A 193 -5.00 -16.61 -19.71
C PHE A 193 -6.00 -16.77 -20.86
N PHE A 194 -5.55 -17.14 -22.06
CA PHE A 194 -6.45 -17.36 -23.20
C PHE A 194 -7.42 -18.50 -22.93
N ALA A 195 -6.96 -19.62 -22.34
CA ALA A 195 -7.84 -20.71 -21.93
C ALA A 195 -8.89 -20.27 -20.90
N ALA A 196 -8.51 -19.36 -19.97
CA ALA A 196 -9.46 -18.80 -19.00
C ALA A 196 -10.50 -17.89 -19.66
N VAL A 197 -10.11 -17.06 -20.65
CA VAL A 197 -11.05 -16.23 -21.43
C VAL A 197 -12.06 -17.13 -22.15
N GLU A 198 -11.58 -18.14 -22.89
CA GLU A 198 -12.46 -19.07 -23.62
C GLU A 198 -13.46 -19.76 -22.68
N ARG A 199 -13.01 -20.23 -21.52
CA ARG A 199 -13.89 -20.86 -20.52
C ARG A 199 -14.86 -19.91 -19.87
N ALA A 200 -14.41 -18.69 -19.53
CA ALA A 200 -15.25 -17.69 -18.88
C ALA A 200 -16.36 -17.18 -19.82
N VAL A 201 -16.03 -16.93 -21.09
CA VAL A 201 -17.01 -16.50 -22.11
C VAL A 201 -18.07 -17.58 -22.38
N ALA A 202 -17.71 -18.86 -22.24
CA ALA A 202 -18.64 -19.99 -22.45
C ALA A 202 -19.47 -20.35 -21.20
N ALA A 203 -19.27 -19.69 -20.07
CA ALA A 203 -19.86 -20.07 -18.78
C ALA A 203 -20.95 -19.09 -18.32
N ASP A 204 -22.17 -19.56 -18.14
CA ASP A 204 -23.30 -18.74 -17.64
C ASP A 204 -23.10 -18.26 -16.18
N GLU A 205 -22.24 -18.94 -15.42
CA GLU A 205 -21.94 -18.60 -14.03
C GLU A 205 -20.95 -17.45 -13.87
N VAL A 206 -20.37 -16.94 -14.98
CA VAL A 206 -19.33 -15.92 -15.00
C VAL A 206 -19.75 -14.75 -15.89
N ASP A 207 -19.65 -13.57 -15.34
CA ASP A 207 -19.71 -12.29 -16.06
C ASP A 207 -18.26 -11.79 -16.21
N LEU A 208 -17.64 -12.09 -17.37
CA LEU A 208 -16.27 -11.70 -17.66
C LEU A 208 -16.22 -10.25 -18.10
N ILE A 209 -15.98 -9.34 -17.12
CA ILE A 209 -16.01 -7.90 -17.36
C ILE A 209 -14.65 -7.31 -17.72
N GLY A 210 -13.52 -8.00 -17.48
CA GLY A 210 -12.23 -7.34 -17.71
C GLY A 210 -11.00 -8.18 -17.54
N VAL A 211 -9.88 -7.46 -17.62
CA VAL A 211 -8.54 -7.97 -17.36
C VAL A 211 -7.89 -7.22 -16.22
N ALA A 212 -7.01 -7.91 -15.49
CA ALA A 212 -6.22 -7.32 -14.42
C ALA A 212 -4.73 -7.62 -14.63
N TYR A 213 -3.92 -6.63 -14.33
CA TYR A 213 -2.46 -6.74 -14.36
C TYR A 213 -1.86 -5.95 -13.19
N HIS A 214 -0.71 -6.35 -12.70
CA HIS A 214 0.06 -5.55 -11.74
C HIS A 214 1.56 -5.88 -11.89
N GLY A 215 2.31 -4.97 -12.46
CA GLY A 215 3.72 -5.14 -12.79
C GLY A 215 4.71 -4.80 -11.68
N GLY A 216 4.24 -4.46 -10.47
CA GLY A 216 5.10 -4.04 -9.37
C GLY A 216 5.34 -2.54 -9.34
N ILE A 217 6.55 -2.10 -8.96
CA ILE A 217 6.89 -0.69 -8.78
C ILE A 217 7.72 -0.18 -9.96
N PRO A 218 7.17 0.68 -10.83
CA PRO A 218 7.90 1.23 -11.97
C PRO A 218 9.00 2.20 -11.52
N ARG A 219 10.15 2.14 -12.19
CA ARG A 219 11.33 2.94 -11.85
C ARG A 219 11.88 3.78 -12.99
N ARG A 220 11.33 3.64 -14.20
CA ARG A 220 11.74 4.42 -15.34
C ARG A 220 10.54 5.04 -16.05
N ALA A 221 10.82 6.10 -16.78
CA ALA A 221 9.87 6.69 -17.72
C ALA A 221 9.51 5.67 -18.81
N GLY A 222 8.26 5.71 -19.27
CA GLY A 222 7.75 4.83 -20.32
C GLY A 222 7.42 3.39 -19.86
N TYR A 223 7.69 3.05 -18.60
CA TYR A 223 7.39 1.73 -18.07
C TYR A 223 5.92 1.34 -18.24
N HIS A 224 5.01 2.24 -17.86
CA HIS A 224 3.59 1.99 -17.97
C HIS A 224 3.07 1.97 -19.41
N VAL A 225 3.72 2.66 -20.33
CA VAL A 225 3.38 2.59 -21.76
C VAL A 225 3.60 1.16 -22.26
N GLU A 226 4.78 0.60 -22.01
CA GLU A 226 5.12 -0.78 -22.41
C GLU A 226 4.19 -1.81 -21.76
N GLU A 227 3.83 -1.61 -20.49
CA GLU A 227 2.88 -2.50 -19.79
C GLU A 227 1.49 -2.48 -20.43
N VAL A 228 0.99 -1.29 -20.76
CA VAL A 228 -0.32 -1.13 -21.39
C VAL A 228 -0.31 -1.71 -22.81
N GLU A 229 0.74 -1.44 -23.61
CA GLU A 229 0.88 -1.99 -24.96
C GLU A 229 0.89 -3.52 -24.94
N ASP A 230 1.70 -4.13 -24.07
CA ASP A 230 1.78 -5.59 -23.94
C ASP A 230 0.46 -6.19 -23.43
N LEU A 231 -0.20 -5.57 -22.46
CA LEU A 231 -1.50 -6.03 -21.96
C LEU A 231 -2.56 -5.97 -23.06
N MET A 232 -2.64 -4.85 -23.77
CA MET A 232 -3.64 -4.65 -24.82
C MET A 232 -3.41 -5.54 -26.03
N ALA A 233 -2.19 -5.92 -26.36
CA ALA A 233 -1.91 -6.93 -27.38
C ALA A 233 -2.55 -8.28 -27.02
N HIS A 234 -2.49 -8.71 -25.74
CA HIS A 234 -3.16 -9.93 -25.29
C HIS A 234 -4.69 -9.79 -25.25
N VAL A 235 -5.21 -8.59 -24.95
CA VAL A 235 -6.67 -8.31 -25.04
C VAL A 235 -7.15 -8.41 -26.46
N VAL A 236 -6.44 -7.86 -27.43
CA VAL A 236 -6.77 -7.95 -28.86
C VAL A 236 -6.77 -9.41 -29.33
N GLU A 237 -5.77 -10.19 -28.98
CA GLU A 237 -5.72 -11.63 -29.30
C GLU A 237 -6.88 -12.40 -28.66
N ALA A 238 -7.24 -12.11 -27.40
CA ALA A 238 -8.39 -12.72 -26.74
C ALA A 238 -9.70 -12.40 -27.45
N ARG A 239 -9.90 -11.13 -27.86
CA ARG A 239 -11.06 -10.71 -28.68
C ARG A 239 -11.10 -11.46 -30.01
N ASP A 240 -9.99 -11.57 -30.71
CA ASP A 240 -9.94 -12.23 -32.03
C ASP A 240 -10.27 -13.73 -31.94
N ARG A 241 -9.97 -14.36 -30.81
CA ARG A 241 -10.31 -15.76 -30.53
C ARG A 241 -11.77 -15.97 -30.13
N THR A 242 -12.38 -15.03 -29.39
CA THR A 242 -13.65 -15.27 -28.69
C THR A 242 -14.75 -14.28 -29.01
N GLY A 243 -14.42 -13.13 -29.63
CA GLY A 243 -15.33 -12.01 -29.80
C GLY A 243 -15.55 -11.17 -28.55
N TRP A 244 -14.93 -11.52 -27.41
CA TRP A 244 -15.04 -10.79 -26.15
C TRP A 244 -14.15 -9.54 -26.13
N ALA A 245 -14.64 -8.48 -25.51
CA ALA A 245 -13.90 -7.26 -25.24
C ALA A 245 -14.10 -6.82 -23.79
N PRO A 246 -13.06 -6.28 -23.11
CA PRO A 246 -13.17 -5.90 -21.72
C PRO A 246 -13.98 -4.62 -21.50
N GLU A 247 -14.84 -4.61 -20.48
CA GLU A 247 -15.45 -3.40 -19.92
C GLU A 247 -14.51 -2.68 -18.98
N THR A 248 -13.56 -3.41 -18.36
CA THR A 248 -12.60 -2.86 -17.40
C THR A 248 -11.18 -3.33 -17.69
N VAL A 249 -10.21 -2.42 -17.52
CA VAL A 249 -8.78 -2.72 -17.51
C VAL A 249 -8.20 -2.26 -16.18
N ASN A 250 -7.73 -3.21 -15.38
CA ASN A 250 -7.12 -2.96 -14.08
C ASN A 250 -5.60 -3.05 -14.21
N LEU A 251 -4.91 -1.92 -14.02
CA LEU A 251 -3.45 -1.82 -14.12
C LEU A 251 -2.75 -1.96 -12.74
N GLY A 252 -3.53 -2.24 -11.69
CA GLY A 252 -2.96 -2.42 -10.35
C GLY A 252 -2.38 -1.17 -9.73
N GLY A 253 -1.36 -1.38 -8.91
CA GLY A 253 -0.70 -0.35 -8.11
C GLY A 253 0.72 -0.03 -8.59
N GLY A 254 1.62 0.23 -7.61
CA GLY A 254 3.03 0.55 -7.90
C GLY A 254 3.35 2.04 -7.93
N PHE A 255 2.37 2.91 -7.75
CA PHE A 255 2.55 4.36 -7.73
C PHE A 255 3.30 4.81 -6.47
N VAL A 256 4.44 5.47 -6.67
CA VAL A 256 5.32 5.94 -5.59
C VAL A 256 5.29 7.48 -5.58
N PRO A 257 5.06 8.11 -4.41
CA PRO A 257 5.17 9.55 -4.30
C PRO A 257 6.64 10.01 -4.46
N PRO A 258 6.87 11.26 -4.88
CA PRO A 258 8.21 11.83 -4.88
C PRO A 258 8.77 11.83 -3.46
N ARG A 259 9.99 11.32 -3.28
CA ARG A 259 10.70 11.30 -2.00
C ARG A 259 11.97 12.13 -2.07
N ARG A 260 12.29 12.84 -0.99
CA ARG A 260 13.56 13.56 -0.87
C ARG A 260 14.72 12.56 -0.83
N GLY A 261 15.79 12.84 -1.59
CA GLY A 261 17.03 12.05 -1.55
C GLY A 261 16.99 10.67 -2.24
N VAL A 262 15.89 10.33 -2.93
CA VAL A 262 15.82 9.13 -3.77
C VAL A 262 16.27 9.45 -5.18
N THR A 263 17.27 8.71 -5.69
CA THR A 263 17.83 8.88 -7.03
C THR A 263 17.89 7.53 -7.74
N PRO A 264 17.36 7.36 -8.97
CA PRO A 264 16.58 8.36 -9.70
C PRO A 264 15.22 8.62 -9.01
N ALA A 265 14.71 9.84 -9.15
CA ALA A 265 13.39 10.19 -8.65
C ALA A 265 12.31 9.37 -9.43
N PRO A 266 11.26 8.89 -8.74
CA PRO A 266 10.14 8.26 -9.45
C PRO A 266 9.47 9.25 -10.40
N PRO A 267 8.77 8.76 -11.46
CA PRO A 267 7.97 9.63 -12.32
C PRO A 267 6.96 10.44 -11.51
N SER A 268 6.64 11.65 -11.96
CA SER A 268 5.57 12.43 -11.33
C SER A 268 4.20 11.78 -11.56
N LEU A 269 3.24 12.08 -10.70
CA LEU A 269 1.86 11.59 -10.86
C LEU A 269 1.27 11.99 -12.21
N GLN A 270 1.52 13.22 -12.64
CA GLN A 270 1.06 13.74 -13.93
C GLN A 270 1.61 12.90 -15.08
N ARG A 271 2.87 12.50 -14.99
CA ARG A 271 3.51 11.65 -15.98
C ARG A 271 2.94 10.23 -15.97
N TYR A 272 2.71 9.63 -14.79
CA TYR A 272 2.00 8.35 -14.70
C TYR A 272 0.64 8.41 -15.39
N ALA A 273 -0.16 9.44 -15.07
CA ALA A 273 -1.48 9.58 -15.64
C ALA A 273 -1.44 9.81 -17.16
N GLU A 274 -0.53 10.67 -17.64
CA GLU A 274 -0.36 10.95 -19.07
C GLU A 274 0.06 9.70 -19.85
N GLU A 275 1.10 9.00 -19.40
CA GLU A 275 1.63 7.80 -20.06
C GLU A 275 0.56 6.70 -20.12
N ILE A 276 -0.11 6.40 -19.01
CA ILE A 276 -1.11 5.33 -18.93
C ILE A 276 -2.33 5.63 -19.79
N THR A 277 -2.90 6.83 -19.64
CA THR A 277 -4.16 7.16 -20.34
C THR A 277 -3.95 7.32 -21.84
N ALA A 278 -2.83 7.88 -22.27
CA ALA A 278 -2.48 7.99 -23.69
C ALA A 278 -2.26 6.61 -24.31
N ALA A 279 -1.47 5.74 -23.68
CA ALA A 279 -1.21 4.41 -24.18
C ALA A 279 -2.48 3.57 -24.30
N LEU A 280 -3.35 3.60 -23.27
CA LEU A 280 -4.60 2.84 -23.28
C LEU A 280 -5.57 3.38 -24.35
N THR A 281 -5.69 4.70 -24.51
CA THR A 281 -6.53 5.30 -25.54
C THR A 281 -6.02 4.92 -26.94
N THR A 282 -4.71 5.06 -27.19
CA THR A 282 -4.12 4.70 -28.49
C THR A 282 -4.34 3.22 -28.82
N ALA A 283 -4.09 2.32 -27.86
CA ALA A 283 -4.29 0.88 -28.07
C ALA A 283 -5.76 0.51 -28.35
N CYS A 284 -6.71 1.19 -27.71
CA CYS A 284 -8.14 1.00 -28.00
C CYS A 284 -8.51 1.52 -29.39
N ASP A 285 -8.05 2.72 -29.78
CA ASP A 285 -8.31 3.31 -31.08
C ASP A 285 -7.74 2.46 -32.22
N GLU A 286 -6.50 1.96 -32.09
CA GLU A 286 -5.84 1.10 -33.07
C GLU A 286 -6.55 -0.26 -33.23
N ALA A 287 -7.17 -0.76 -32.16
CA ALA A 287 -7.85 -2.03 -32.16
C ALA A 287 -9.37 -1.94 -32.41
N ASP A 288 -9.91 -0.77 -32.64
CA ASP A 288 -11.36 -0.52 -32.75
C ASP A 288 -12.14 -1.07 -31.52
N LEU A 289 -11.62 -0.80 -30.33
CA LEU A 289 -12.23 -1.16 -29.04
C LEU A 289 -12.85 0.07 -28.38
N ALA A 290 -13.99 -0.13 -27.72
CA ALA A 290 -14.53 0.89 -26.82
C ALA A 290 -13.55 1.13 -25.65
N LEU A 291 -13.47 2.38 -25.17
CA LEU A 291 -12.65 2.70 -24.00
C LEU A 291 -13.20 1.98 -22.76
N PRO A 292 -12.43 1.09 -22.12
CA PRO A 292 -12.85 0.42 -20.89
C PRO A 292 -12.78 1.36 -19.68
N SER A 293 -13.45 1.04 -18.60
CA SER A 293 -13.20 1.68 -17.30
C SER A 293 -11.76 1.34 -16.84
N LEU A 294 -10.98 2.37 -16.51
CA LEU A 294 -9.62 2.24 -16.00
C LEU A 294 -9.64 2.04 -14.48
N VAL A 295 -9.20 0.86 -14.02
CA VAL A 295 -9.09 0.55 -12.58
C VAL A 295 -7.63 0.68 -12.13
N LEU A 296 -7.41 1.40 -11.02
CA LEU A 296 -6.09 1.66 -10.45
C LEU A 296 -6.09 1.31 -8.95
N GLU A 297 -5.01 0.69 -8.48
CA GLU A 297 -4.86 0.22 -7.09
C GLU A 297 -3.72 0.93 -6.33
N PRO A 298 -3.76 2.27 -6.18
CA PRO A 298 -2.70 2.96 -5.45
C PRO A 298 -2.68 2.53 -3.98
N GLY A 299 -1.51 2.20 -3.47
CA GLY A 299 -1.26 1.99 -2.05
C GLY A 299 -0.43 3.14 -1.50
N ARG A 300 0.87 3.05 -1.64
CA ARG A 300 1.88 3.97 -1.09
C ARG A 300 1.57 5.44 -1.38
N TYR A 301 1.22 5.76 -2.62
CA TYR A 301 0.98 7.15 -3.03
C TYR A 301 -0.07 7.87 -2.19
N CYS A 302 -1.13 7.18 -1.77
CA CYS A 302 -2.22 7.80 -1.02
C CYS A 302 -1.87 8.00 0.46
N TRP A 303 -1.05 7.11 1.03
CA TRP A 303 -0.88 7.03 2.48
C TRP A 303 0.42 7.62 3.01
N GLU A 304 1.53 7.48 2.27
CA GLU A 304 2.88 7.59 2.81
C GLU A 304 3.12 8.88 3.56
N ASP A 305 2.91 10.04 2.90
CA ASP A 305 3.17 11.36 3.45
C ASP A 305 1.98 11.95 4.25
N ALA A 306 0.96 11.13 4.54
CA ALA A 306 -0.17 11.53 5.37
C ALA A 306 0.01 11.19 6.84
N VAL A 307 1.05 10.45 7.21
CA VAL A 307 1.27 9.97 8.58
C VAL A 307 2.67 10.27 9.07
N VAL A 308 2.75 10.82 10.27
CA VAL A 308 3.97 10.92 11.07
C VAL A 308 3.91 9.93 12.23
N TRP A 309 5.06 9.36 12.58
CA TRP A 309 5.19 8.47 13.74
C TRP A 309 6.05 9.16 14.80
N LEU A 310 5.47 9.34 15.99
CA LEU A 310 6.10 10.01 17.13
C LEU A 310 6.68 8.97 18.09
N THR A 311 7.93 9.17 18.47
CA THR A 311 8.64 8.35 19.46
C THR A 311 9.37 9.23 20.45
N ARG A 312 9.54 8.75 21.68
CA ARG A 312 10.24 9.48 22.74
C ARG A 312 11.62 8.89 23.02
N VAL A 313 12.61 9.74 23.16
CA VAL A 313 13.96 9.35 23.56
C VAL A 313 13.93 8.93 25.04
N GLY A 314 14.27 7.65 25.28
CA GLY A 314 14.42 7.09 26.63
C GLY A 314 15.80 7.33 27.23
N ASN A 315 16.83 7.02 26.45
CA ASN A 315 18.23 7.31 26.86
C ASN A 315 19.16 7.41 25.65
N THR A 316 20.41 7.79 25.92
CA THR A 316 21.49 7.86 24.93
C THR A 316 22.72 7.13 25.45
N LYS A 317 23.49 6.52 24.55
CA LYS A 317 24.76 5.89 24.86
C LYS A 317 25.83 6.37 23.87
N ARG A 318 26.99 6.75 24.41
CA ARG A 318 28.15 7.10 23.60
C ARG A 318 29.29 6.13 23.87
N ASP A 319 29.96 5.72 22.80
CA ASP A 319 31.13 4.84 22.88
C ASP A 319 32.30 5.50 22.18
N GLU A 320 33.27 5.91 22.97
CA GLU A 320 34.50 6.58 22.52
C GLU A 320 35.43 5.62 21.76
N SER A 321 35.35 4.31 22.03
CA SER A 321 36.20 3.29 21.40
C SER A 321 35.75 2.96 19.98
N LEU A 322 34.51 3.27 19.63
CA LEU A 322 33.90 3.03 18.31
C LEU A 322 33.81 4.33 17.50
N ALA A 323 34.90 5.05 17.34
CA ALA A 323 34.93 6.31 16.57
C ALA A 323 33.88 7.33 17.02
N HIS A 324 33.65 7.46 18.32
CA HIS A 324 32.68 8.34 18.96
C HIS A 324 31.23 8.03 18.57
N LYS A 325 30.90 6.76 18.38
CA LYS A 325 29.55 6.34 18.02
C LYS A 325 28.54 6.70 19.11
N THR A 326 27.42 7.27 18.71
CA THR A 326 26.32 7.62 19.61
C THR A 326 25.06 6.84 19.20
N TRP A 327 24.45 6.14 20.16
CA TRP A 327 23.14 5.52 20.04
C TRP A 327 22.11 6.33 20.81
N VAL A 328 20.96 6.49 20.20
CA VAL A 328 19.77 7.13 20.79
C VAL A 328 18.67 6.08 20.85
N TYR A 329 18.24 5.71 22.04
CA TYR A 329 17.21 4.69 22.22
C TYR A 329 15.86 5.36 22.41
N VAL A 330 14.89 4.95 21.58
CA VAL A 330 13.50 5.45 21.63
C VAL A 330 12.57 4.34 22.08
N ASP A 331 11.35 4.70 22.44
CA ASP A 331 10.28 3.76 22.84
C ASP A 331 9.58 3.04 21.67
N GLY A 332 9.84 3.47 20.43
CA GLY A 332 9.39 2.80 19.21
C GLY A 332 10.43 1.82 18.67
N SER A 333 10.03 0.94 17.77
CA SER A 333 10.90 -0.13 17.25
C SER A 333 10.60 -0.48 15.79
N ILE A 334 11.38 -1.41 15.22
CA ILE A 334 11.08 -2.00 13.90
C ILE A 334 9.78 -2.81 13.90
N ASN A 335 9.17 -3.09 15.05
CA ASN A 335 7.82 -3.66 15.09
C ASN A 335 6.79 -2.70 14.50
N ASP A 336 6.98 -1.40 14.66
CA ASP A 336 6.11 -0.35 14.12
C ASP A 336 6.59 0.14 12.75
N MET A 337 7.93 0.23 12.54
CA MET A 337 8.55 0.56 11.25
C MET A 337 8.75 -0.74 10.44
N ALA A 338 7.64 -1.33 10.01
CA ALA A 338 7.56 -2.70 9.53
C ALA A 338 7.35 -2.84 8.01
N ASP A 339 7.51 -1.77 7.23
CA ASP A 339 7.30 -1.77 5.77
C ASP A 339 8.19 -2.82 5.07
N PRO A 340 7.63 -3.95 4.59
CA PRO A 340 8.41 -5.00 3.94
C PRO A 340 8.74 -4.69 2.48
N PHE A 341 8.07 -3.69 1.89
CA PHE A 341 8.25 -3.28 0.49
C PHE A 341 9.28 -2.17 0.35
N ASP A 342 9.84 -1.71 1.46
CA ASP A 342 10.89 -0.71 1.50
C ASP A 342 11.97 -1.03 2.55
N PRO A 343 12.55 -2.24 2.50
CA PRO A 343 13.41 -2.76 3.56
C PRO A 343 14.70 -1.95 3.75
N ASN A 344 15.08 -1.15 2.74
CA ASN A 344 16.31 -0.36 2.79
C ASN A 344 16.08 1.13 3.04
N ASP A 345 14.81 1.58 3.10
CA ASP A 345 14.51 2.99 3.27
C ASP A 345 14.31 3.37 4.74
N ARG A 346 15.27 3.05 5.56
CA ARG A 346 15.46 3.67 6.88
C ARG A 346 15.97 5.12 6.76
N ARG A 347 15.79 5.74 5.57
CA ARG A 347 16.19 7.11 5.27
C ARG A 347 15.05 8.11 5.44
N ARG A 348 13.99 7.73 6.17
CA ARG A 348 12.89 8.63 6.47
C ARG A 348 13.40 9.89 7.15
N GLU A 349 12.82 11.04 6.82
CA GLU A 349 13.17 12.29 7.50
C GLU A 349 12.77 12.19 8.98
N ILE A 350 13.68 12.62 9.86
CA ILE A 350 13.48 12.63 11.30
C ILE A 350 13.61 14.07 11.77
N ILE A 351 12.60 14.54 12.47
CA ILE A 351 12.54 15.88 13.05
C ILE A 351 12.51 15.75 14.57
N VAL A 352 13.24 16.60 15.26
CA VAL A 352 13.08 16.78 16.72
C VAL A 352 11.80 17.59 16.93
N ALA A 353 10.68 16.90 17.22
CA ALA A 353 9.36 17.49 17.15
C ALA A 353 9.12 18.60 18.19
N ASN A 354 9.73 18.50 19.35
CA ASN A 354 9.65 19.49 20.42
C ASN A 354 10.63 20.68 20.26
N ASP A 355 11.55 20.63 19.28
CA ASP A 355 12.47 21.71 18.94
C ASP A 355 13.07 21.51 17.54
N PRO A 356 12.28 21.70 16.46
CA PRO A 356 12.72 21.46 15.08
C PRO A 356 13.85 22.38 14.59
N ALA A 357 14.06 23.51 15.29
CA ALA A 357 15.09 24.49 14.92
C ALA A 357 16.48 24.17 15.51
N ARG A 358 16.59 23.13 16.35
CA ARG A 358 17.85 22.72 16.97
C ARG A 358 18.90 22.35 15.91
N GLU A 359 20.10 22.90 16.06
CA GLU A 359 21.19 22.69 15.09
C GLU A 359 21.70 21.25 15.09
N VAL A 360 21.90 20.71 13.89
CA VAL A 360 22.48 19.38 13.67
C VAL A 360 23.94 19.36 14.17
N ALA A 361 24.27 18.39 15.02
CA ALA A 361 25.63 18.26 15.58
C ALA A 361 26.46 17.13 14.96
N GLY A 362 25.82 16.05 14.51
CA GLY A 362 26.53 14.92 13.93
C GLY A 362 25.70 13.67 13.76
N PRO A 363 26.30 12.57 13.26
CA PRO A 363 25.59 11.33 13.03
C PRO A 363 25.31 10.57 14.34
N VAL A 364 24.08 10.07 14.48
CA VAL A 364 23.67 9.15 15.53
C VAL A 364 22.93 7.96 14.94
N ASP A 365 22.94 6.82 15.65
CA ASP A 365 22.06 5.70 15.36
C ASP A 365 20.83 5.81 16.27
N VAL A 366 19.63 5.86 15.67
CA VAL A 366 18.37 5.79 16.41
C VAL A 366 17.92 4.34 16.47
N CYS A 367 17.75 3.81 17.67
CA CYS A 367 17.50 2.39 17.94
C CYS A 367 16.24 2.21 18.78
N GLY A 368 15.55 1.09 18.57
CA GLY A 368 14.45 0.67 19.42
C GLY A 368 14.92 -0.18 20.62
N PRO A 369 13.97 -0.67 21.45
CA PRO A 369 14.26 -1.42 22.67
C PRO A 369 14.32 -2.92 22.49
N LEU A 370 14.14 -3.46 21.27
CA LEU A 370 13.99 -4.90 21.08
C LEU A 370 15.29 -5.67 21.28
N CYS A 371 15.18 -6.92 21.66
CA CYS A 371 16.28 -7.90 21.72
C CYS A 371 16.70 -8.36 20.29
N ASN A 372 16.91 -7.40 19.41
CA ASN A 372 17.28 -7.61 18.02
C ASN A 372 18.34 -6.58 17.60
N ALA A 373 19.54 -7.03 17.24
CA ALA A 373 20.61 -6.13 16.77
C ALA A 373 20.23 -5.30 15.52
N ALA A 374 19.23 -5.75 14.75
CA ALA A 374 18.71 -5.03 13.60
C ALA A 374 17.64 -3.98 13.98
N ASP A 375 17.29 -3.83 15.26
CA ASP A 375 16.35 -2.80 15.73
C ASP A 375 17.01 -1.41 15.72
N VAL A 376 17.45 -1.00 14.53
CA VAL A 376 18.04 0.28 14.20
C VAL A 376 17.10 1.00 13.24
N LEU A 377 16.38 1.99 13.73
CA LEU A 377 15.39 2.76 12.98
C LEU A 377 16.05 3.71 11.98
N ALA A 378 17.20 4.27 12.34
CA ALA A 378 18.02 5.08 11.46
C ALA A 378 19.50 4.96 11.84
N ALA A 379 20.35 4.67 10.86
CA ALA A 379 21.79 4.55 11.04
C ALA A 379 22.52 5.81 10.55
N ALA A 380 23.51 6.24 11.32
CA ALA A 380 24.37 7.38 11.00
C ALA A 380 23.58 8.64 10.56
N ARG A 381 22.46 8.90 11.23
CA ARG A 381 21.57 10.03 10.88
C ARG A 381 22.12 11.33 11.46
N PRO A 382 22.37 12.35 10.64
CA PRO A 382 22.70 13.68 11.14
C PRO A 382 21.50 14.27 11.93
N LEU A 383 21.65 14.39 13.24
CA LEU A 383 20.64 14.96 14.14
C LEU A 383 21.27 15.96 15.12
N PRO A 384 20.49 16.84 15.75
CA PRO A 384 20.91 17.63 16.88
C PRO A 384 21.34 16.74 18.06
N PRO A 385 22.01 17.29 19.08
CA PRO A 385 22.19 16.59 20.35
C PRO A 385 20.84 16.26 20.95
N LEU A 386 20.64 14.97 21.31
CA LEU A 386 19.39 14.46 21.85
C LEU A 386 19.53 14.09 23.31
N SER A 387 18.48 14.32 24.08
CA SER A 387 18.37 14.01 25.50
C SER A 387 17.13 13.20 25.81
N THR A 388 17.13 12.50 26.95
CA THR A 388 15.94 11.83 27.47
C THR A 388 14.75 12.77 27.51
N GLY A 389 13.62 12.32 26.97
CA GLY A 389 12.38 13.11 26.86
C GLY A 389 12.20 13.82 25.53
N ASP A 390 13.25 14.00 24.70
CA ASP A 390 13.07 14.56 23.35
C ASP A 390 12.10 13.71 22.54
N LEU A 391 11.28 14.41 21.72
CA LEU A 391 10.29 13.79 20.87
C LEU A 391 10.80 13.77 19.42
N LEU A 392 10.91 12.59 18.86
CA LEU A 392 11.28 12.39 17.45
C LEU A 392 10.04 12.11 16.61
N ALA A 393 9.92 12.80 15.50
CA ALA A 393 8.92 12.56 14.47
C ALA A 393 9.57 11.93 13.24
N PHE A 394 9.17 10.72 12.89
CA PHE A 394 9.51 10.08 11.63
C PHE A 394 8.42 10.40 10.62
N LEU A 395 8.78 11.04 9.51
CA LEU A 395 7.86 11.38 8.44
C LEU A 395 7.61 10.18 7.51
N ASP A 396 6.62 10.30 6.63
CA ASP A 396 6.30 9.31 5.59
C ASP A 396 6.01 7.89 6.12
N MET A 397 5.30 7.78 7.23
CA MET A 397 5.02 6.53 7.92
C MET A 397 3.66 5.90 7.57
N GLY A 398 2.91 6.46 6.61
CA GLY A 398 1.51 6.08 6.38
C GLY A 398 1.29 4.77 5.64
N ALA A 399 2.28 4.31 4.87
CA ALA A 399 2.11 3.11 4.06
C ALA A 399 2.87 1.92 4.64
N TYR A 400 2.16 0.79 4.80
CA TYR A 400 2.70 -0.53 5.16
C TYR A 400 3.38 -0.64 6.54
N ASN A 401 3.42 0.41 7.35
CA ASN A 401 3.99 0.34 8.70
C ASN A 401 2.96 -0.18 9.71
N GLU A 402 1.92 0.56 9.95
CA GLU A 402 0.88 0.19 10.93
C GLU A 402 0.18 -1.13 10.60
N SER A 403 -0.09 -1.40 9.31
CA SER A 403 -0.74 -2.64 8.87
C SER A 403 0.15 -3.88 8.96
N PHE A 404 1.47 -3.71 8.95
CA PHE A 404 2.46 -4.79 9.12
C PHE A 404 3.08 -4.83 10.52
N ALA A 405 2.67 -3.92 11.41
CA ALA A 405 3.18 -3.89 12.77
C ALA A 405 3.00 -5.25 13.48
N ASN A 406 4.04 -5.67 14.19
CA ASN A 406 4.09 -6.96 14.84
C ASN A 406 4.34 -6.83 16.36
N GLN A 407 4.41 -7.94 17.07
CA GLN A 407 4.46 -8.01 18.53
C GLN A 407 5.73 -8.76 19.02
N SER A 408 6.83 -8.65 18.28
CA SER A 408 8.10 -9.23 18.71
C SER A 408 8.47 -8.74 20.12
N ASN A 409 9.05 -9.58 20.95
CA ASN A 409 9.32 -9.34 22.37
C ASN A 409 8.06 -9.04 23.20
N ALA A 410 6.88 -9.50 22.78
CA ALA A 410 5.60 -9.20 23.43
C ALA A 410 5.33 -7.68 23.60
N THR A 411 5.81 -6.88 22.63
CA THR A 411 5.60 -5.43 22.64
C THR A 411 4.21 -5.11 22.06
N PRO A 412 3.35 -4.40 22.80
CA PRO A 412 2.06 -3.94 22.31
C PRO A 412 2.20 -2.99 21.13
N ARG A 413 1.33 -3.12 20.12
CA ARG A 413 1.29 -2.22 18.96
C ARG A 413 0.91 -0.81 19.38
N SER A 414 1.45 0.17 18.68
CA SER A 414 1.23 1.60 18.89
C SER A 414 -0.23 2.01 18.70
N ALA A 415 -0.63 3.09 19.36
CA ALA A 415 -1.88 3.76 19.07
C ALA A 415 -1.82 4.54 17.76
N SER A 416 -3.00 4.81 17.17
CA SER A 416 -3.15 5.71 16.02
C SER A 416 -4.20 6.76 16.31
N VAL A 417 -3.91 8.00 15.96
CA VAL A 417 -4.83 9.13 16.02
C VAL A 417 -5.05 9.71 14.64
N LEU A 418 -6.25 10.20 14.41
CA LEU A 418 -6.62 10.99 13.25
C LEU A 418 -6.70 12.45 13.69
N VAL A 419 -6.04 13.34 12.96
CA VAL A 419 -6.08 14.78 13.18
C VAL A 419 -6.82 15.44 12.04
N SER A 420 -7.78 16.30 12.38
CA SER A 420 -8.59 17.05 11.43
C SER A 420 -8.98 18.41 12.05
N GLU A 421 -8.69 19.51 11.36
CA GLU A 421 -9.12 20.86 11.74
C GLU A 421 -8.84 21.22 13.21
N GLY A 422 -7.64 20.94 13.70
CA GLY A 422 -7.24 21.22 15.06
C GLY A 422 -7.77 20.24 16.12
N ARG A 423 -8.49 19.18 15.72
CA ARG A 423 -8.99 18.13 16.60
C ARG A 423 -8.17 16.85 16.42
N ALA A 424 -8.03 16.07 17.48
CA ALA A 424 -7.35 14.79 17.44
C ALA A 424 -8.12 13.72 18.22
N GLU A 425 -8.37 12.57 17.60
CA GLU A 425 -9.09 11.46 18.19
C GLU A 425 -8.34 10.14 17.98
N VAL A 426 -8.41 9.24 18.97
CA VAL A 426 -7.88 7.88 18.85
C VAL A 426 -8.79 7.09 17.89
N VAL A 427 -8.21 6.63 16.80
CA VAL A 427 -8.88 5.78 15.80
C VAL A 427 -8.47 4.32 15.91
N ARG A 428 -7.35 4.06 16.59
CA ARG A 428 -6.90 2.74 17.02
C ARG A 428 -6.19 2.89 18.38
N ARG A 429 -6.73 2.27 19.42
CA ARG A 429 -6.10 2.32 20.74
C ARG A 429 -4.79 1.52 20.76
N ARG A 430 -3.89 1.87 21.66
CA ARG A 430 -2.71 1.05 21.96
C ARG A 430 -3.16 -0.34 22.45
N GLU A 431 -2.46 -1.38 22.04
CA GLU A 431 -2.66 -2.70 22.62
C GLU A 431 -2.24 -2.71 24.08
N THR A 432 -2.90 -3.55 24.86
CA THR A 432 -2.54 -3.90 26.24
C THR A 432 -1.87 -5.27 26.29
N ILE A 433 -1.31 -5.63 27.41
CA ILE A 433 -0.77 -6.99 27.60
C ILE A 433 -1.90 -8.04 27.51
N GLU A 434 -3.11 -7.69 27.94
CA GLU A 434 -4.29 -8.56 27.82
C GLU A 434 -4.68 -8.81 26.37
N ASP A 435 -4.50 -7.82 25.47
CA ASP A 435 -4.70 -8.03 24.02
C ASP A 435 -3.71 -9.05 23.44
N LEU A 436 -2.47 -9.05 23.92
CA LEU A 436 -1.45 -10.02 23.51
C LEU A 436 -1.83 -11.44 23.95
N LEU A 437 -2.35 -11.58 25.16
CA LEU A 437 -2.70 -12.86 25.77
C LEU A 437 -4.11 -13.34 25.42
N ALA A 438 -4.93 -12.52 24.78
CA ALA A 438 -6.37 -12.79 24.56
C ALA A 438 -6.65 -14.10 23.78
N ARG A 439 -5.65 -14.62 23.03
CA ARG A 439 -5.80 -15.87 22.27
C ARG A 439 -5.12 -17.06 22.92
N ASP A 440 -4.42 -16.86 24.03
CA ASP A 440 -3.65 -17.91 24.69
C ASP A 440 -4.49 -18.62 25.75
N THR A 441 -4.36 -19.91 25.80
CA THR A 441 -4.99 -20.77 26.82
C THR A 441 -3.99 -21.76 27.36
N LEU A 442 -4.08 -22.06 28.65
CA LEU A 442 -3.31 -23.16 29.23
C LEU A 442 -3.97 -24.49 28.82
N ALA A 443 -3.13 -25.45 28.44
CA ALA A 443 -3.61 -26.81 28.27
C ALA A 443 -4.11 -27.37 29.62
N SER A 444 -5.17 -28.16 29.60
CA SER A 444 -5.85 -28.64 30.83
C SER A 444 -4.92 -29.43 31.78
N TRP A 445 -3.82 -29.98 31.29
CA TRP A 445 -2.80 -30.68 32.08
C TRP A 445 -1.69 -29.77 32.64
N LEU A 446 -1.72 -28.45 32.33
CA LEU A 446 -0.78 -27.44 32.83
C LEU A 446 -1.45 -26.46 33.81
N ALA A 447 -2.74 -26.60 34.03
CA ALA A 447 -3.55 -25.77 34.90
C ALA A 447 -3.53 -26.25 36.37
#